data_0e111104e60a2e74ec0dc9b1dce49e0c
#
_entry.id   0e111104e60a2e74ec0dc9b1dce49e0c
#
_cell.length_a   1.000
_cell.length_b   1.000
_cell.length_c   1.000
_cell.angle_alpha   90.00
_cell.angle_beta   90.00
_cell.angle_gamma   90.00
#
_symmetry.space_group_name_H-M   'P 1'
#
loop_
_entity.id
_entity.type
_entity.pdbx_description
1 polymer ?
#
loop_
_entity_poly.entity_id
_entity_poly.type
_entity_poly.pdbx_seq_one_letter_code
_entity_poly.pdbx_strand_id
1 'polypeptide(L)'
;ADGKEVPIVMGSYGIGVERIITAAIEQNHDADGIIWPKSLTPFDAVVTVTNMKDEKLRSAGEKLYQDLHDAGLQVLLDDRDERAGVKFKDADLIGIPYRVTVGKKIADGAVELFDRRAKKSEDVLLDDIVSRVQTLALSEN
;
A
#
# COMPACT_ATOMS: atom_id res chain seq x y z
N ALA A 1 49.66 34.62 -7.64
CA ALA A 1 49.10 33.82 -8.72
C ALA A 1 50.08 33.93 -9.88
N ASP A 2 50.54 32.80 -10.42
CA ASP A 2 51.55 32.68 -11.46
C ASP A 2 50.97 32.75 -12.88
N GLY A 3 49.67 33.04 -13.01
CA GLY A 3 48.94 33.17 -14.26
C GLY A 3 48.69 31.86 -15.00
N LYS A 4 48.98 30.69 -14.39
CA LYS A 4 48.72 29.40 -14.98
C LYS A 4 47.29 28.94 -14.75
N GLU A 5 46.68 28.41 -15.79
CA GLU A 5 45.38 27.72 -15.66
C GLU A 5 45.57 26.40 -14.92
N VAL A 6 44.80 26.22 -13.84
CA VAL A 6 44.75 24.95 -13.11
C VAL A 6 43.28 24.48 -13.01
N PRO A 7 43.00 23.17 -13.08
CA PRO A 7 41.68 22.66 -12.87
C PRO A 7 41.15 23.02 -11.49
N ILE A 8 39.94 23.55 -11.44
CA ILE A 8 39.25 23.80 -10.18
C ILE A 8 38.76 22.44 -9.64
N VAL A 9 39.14 22.12 -8.41
CA VAL A 9 38.58 20.99 -7.67
C VAL A 9 37.34 21.49 -6.92
N MET A 10 36.17 21.04 -7.33
CA MET A 10 34.91 21.39 -6.69
C MET A 10 34.21 20.12 -6.18
N GLY A 11 33.82 20.15 -4.94
CA GLY A 11 32.93 19.14 -4.38
C GLY A 11 31.48 19.61 -4.46
N SER A 12 30.59 18.72 -4.82
CA SER A 12 29.15 18.96 -4.77
C SER A 12 28.49 17.83 -3.96
N TYR A 13 27.70 18.21 -2.98
CA TYR A 13 27.03 17.27 -2.07
C TYR A 13 25.53 17.53 -2.14
N GLY A 14 24.75 16.50 -2.51
CA GLY A 14 23.31 16.59 -2.61
C GLY A 14 22.66 15.22 -2.68
N ILE A 15 21.46 15.11 -2.15
CA ILE A 15 20.63 13.92 -2.20
C ILE A 15 19.39 14.24 -3.04
N GLY A 16 19.24 13.57 -4.16
CA GLY A 16 18.03 13.69 -5.00
C GLY A 16 16.95 12.73 -4.52
N VAL A 17 16.02 13.22 -3.70
CA VAL A 17 14.95 12.39 -3.13
C VAL A 17 14.12 11.70 -4.22
N GLU A 18 13.76 12.44 -5.28
CA GLU A 18 13.01 11.88 -6.41
C GLU A 18 13.78 10.76 -7.12
N ARG A 19 15.11 10.88 -7.23
CA ARG A 19 15.94 9.83 -7.83
C ARG A 19 16.00 8.58 -6.97
N ILE A 20 15.94 8.70 -5.66
CA ILE A 20 15.87 7.56 -4.74
C ILE A 20 14.57 6.80 -4.97
N ILE A 21 13.44 7.50 -5.07
CA ILE A 21 12.14 6.90 -5.35
C ILE A 21 12.15 6.17 -6.70
N THR A 22 12.64 6.82 -7.75
CA THR A 22 12.74 6.22 -9.09
C THR A 22 13.61 4.96 -9.07
N ALA A 23 14.78 5.01 -8.42
CA ALA A 23 15.66 3.86 -8.30
C ALA A 23 15.04 2.73 -7.49
N ALA A 24 14.28 3.04 -6.45
CA ALA A 24 13.57 2.05 -5.64
C ALA A 24 12.49 1.33 -6.46
N ILE A 25 11.72 2.06 -7.27
CA ILE A 25 10.71 1.50 -8.16
C ILE A 25 11.34 0.60 -9.22
N GLU A 26 12.40 1.06 -9.90
CA GLU A 26 13.11 0.30 -10.93
C GLU A 26 13.68 -1.03 -10.41
N GLN A 27 14.04 -1.10 -9.14
CA GLN A 27 14.58 -2.31 -8.53
C GLN A 27 13.51 -3.20 -7.88
N ASN A 28 12.31 -2.68 -7.64
CA ASN A 28 11.27 -3.35 -6.88
C ASN A 28 9.92 -3.24 -7.58
N HIS A 29 9.77 -3.98 -8.66
CA HIS A 29 8.50 -4.08 -9.40
C HIS A 29 8.35 -5.46 -10.03
N ASP A 30 7.14 -5.75 -10.48
CA ASP A 30 6.83 -6.89 -11.35
C ASP A 30 5.92 -6.46 -12.51
N ALA A 31 5.34 -7.42 -13.22
CA ALA A 31 4.45 -7.13 -14.35
C ALA A 31 3.14 -6.43 -13.95
N ASP A 32 2.76 -6.49 -12.67
CA ASP A 32 1.51 -5.94 -12.17
C ASP A 32 1.69 -4.54 -11.57
N GLY A 33 2.93 -4.16 -11.21
CA GLY A 33 3.22 -2.83 -10.65
C GLY A 33 4.34 -2.83 -9.61
N ILE A 34 4.34 -1.82 -8.76
CA ILE A 34 5.39 -1.60 -7.76
C ILE A 34 5.30 -2.61 -6.63
N ILE A 35 6.47 -2.98 -6.07
CA ILE A 35 6.61 -3.75 -4.84
C ILE A 35 7.50 -2.94 -3.89
N TRP A 36 6.93 -1.99 -3.19
CA TRP A 36 7.70 -1.09 -2.34
C TRP A 36 8.57 -1.81 -1.32
N PRO A 37 9.83 -1.38 -1.13
CA PRO A 37 10.53 -1.64 0.11
C PRO A 37 9.70 -1.06 1.27
N LYS A 38 9.59 -1.80 2.36
CA LYS A 38 8.71 -1.45 3.48
C LYS A 38 8.95 -0.05 4.04
N SER A 39 10.21 0.38 4.12
CA SER A 39 10.61 1.70 4.59
C SER A 39 10.22 2.86 3.66
N LEU A 40 9.77 2.56 2.44
CA LEU A 40 9.41 3.57 1.42
C LEU A 40 7.94 3.49 1.00
N THR A 41 7.18 2.54 1.52
CA THR A 41 5.77 2.43 1.17
C THR A 41 4.98 3.63 1.66
N PRO A 42 4.15 4.26 0.80
CA PRO A 42 3.34 5.41 1.20
C PRO A 42 2.14 5.03 2.07
N PHE A 43 1.67 3.77 1.96
CA PHE A 43 0.55 3.22 2.71
C PHE A 43 0.85 1.78 3.12
N ASP A 44 0.40 1.39 4.31
CA ASP A 44 0.50 0.02 4.80
C ASP A 44 -0.57 -0.87 4.18
N ALA A 45 -1.78 -0.34 4.03
CA ALA A 45 -2.90 -1.09 3.50
C ALA A 45 -3.88 -0.22 2.70
N VAL A 46 -4.69 -0.88 1.86
CA VAL A 46 -5.88 -0.30 1.23
C VAL A 46 -7.11 -1.11 1.60
N VAL A 47 -8.15 -0.43 2.04
CA VAL A 47 -9.49 -1.02 2.18
C VAL A 47 -10.24 -0.82 0.87
N THR A 48 -10.63 -1.91 0.21
CA THR A 48 -11.35 -1.87 -1.06
C THR A 48 -12.76 -2.39 -0.88
N VAL A 49 -13.74 -1.52 -1.03
CA VAL A 49 -15.16 -1.90 -1.03
C VAL A 49 -15.57 -2.31 -2.43
N THR A 50 -16.06 -3.55 -2.59
CA THR A 50 -16.38 -4.12 -3.91
C THR A 50 -17.63 -3.52 -4.56
N ASN A 51 -18.55 -2.98 -3.76
CA ASN A 51 -19.77 -2.31 -4.23
C ASN A 51 -20.15 -1.18 -3.27
N MET A 52 -19.89 0.04 -3.67
CA MET A 52 -20.20 1.25 -2.88
C MET A 52 -21.69 1.59 -2.81
N LYS A 53 -22.52 0.98 -3.68
CA LYS A 53 -23.98 1.14 -3.65
C LYS A 53 -24.65 0.28 -2.59
N ASP A 54 -23.96 -0.74 -2.11
CA ASP A 54 -24.39 -1.57 -0.98
C ASP A 54 -24.02 -0.88 0.33
N GLU A 55 -25.01 -0.38 1.04
CA GLU A 55 -24.86 0.35 2.30
C GLU A 55 -24.12 -0.46 3.37
N LYS A 56 -24.36 -1.78 3.42
CA LYS A 56 -23.70 -2.65 4.39
C LYS A 56 -22.21 -2.78 4.10
N LEU A 57 -21.84 -2.95 2.83
CA LEU A 57 -20.44 -3.04 2.42
C LEU A 57 -19.74 -1.70 2.63
N ARG A 58 -20.40 -0.59 2.30
CA ARG A 58 -19.86 0.74 2.50
C ARG A 58 -19.58 1.02 3.97
N SER A 59 -20.59 0.88 4.84
CA SER A 59 -20.43 1.13 6.27
C SER A 59 -19.37 0.21 6.92
N ALA A 60 -19.31 -1.06 6.49
CA ALA A 60 -18.28 -1.98 6.97
C ALA A 60 -16.86 -1.55 6.51
N GLY A 61 -16.73 -1.08 5.27
CA GLY A 61 -15.48 -0.57 4.74
C GLY A 61 -15.00 0.70 5.43
N GLU A 62 -15.90 1.66 5.62
CA GLU A 62 -15.62 2.92 6.34
C GLU A 62 -15.19 2.64 7.80
N LYS A 63 -15.92 1.74 8.48
CA LYS A 63 -15.59 1.34 9.85
C LYS A 63 -14.21 0.68 9.90
N LEU A 64 -13.94 -0.27 9.01
CA LEU A 64 -12.67 -0.99 8.96
C LEU A 64 -11.50 -0.05 8.65
N TYR A 65 -11.69 0.90 7.73
CA TYR A 65 -10.72 1.96 7.46
C TYR A 65 -10.37 2.73 8.75
N GLN A 66 -11.40 3.14 9.52
CA GLN A 66 -11.20 3.87 10.76
C GLN A 66 -10.48 3.00 11.82
N ASP A 67 -10.91 1.75 11.99
CA ASP A 67 -10.30 0.82 12.96
C ASP A 67 -8.79 0.60 12.65
N LEU A 68 -8.42 0.44 11.36
CA LEU A 68 -7.02 0.31 10.94
C LEU A 68 -6.23 1.60 11.14
N HIS A 69 -6.82 2.75 10.83
CA HIS A 69 -6.20 4.05 11.04
C HIS A 69 -5.96 4.32 12.54
N ASP A 70 -6.93 4.01 13.41
CA ASP A 70 -6.82 4.17 14.86
C ASP A 70 -5.77 3.22 15.46
N ALA A 71 -5.50 2.09 14.79
CA ALA A 71 -4.39 1.19 15.12
C ALA A 71 -3.00 1.72 14.71
N GLY A 72 -2.92 2.93 14.13
CA GLY A 72 -1.68 3.61 13.76
C GLY A 72 -1.14 3.26 12.38
N LEU A 73 -1.94 2.62 11.53
CA LEU A 73 -1.56 2.27 10.16
C LEU A 73 -1.85 3.41 9.19
N GLN A 74 -1.01 3.55 8.16
CA GLN A 74 -1.28 4.42 7.01
C GLN A 74 -2.19 3.68 6.03
N VAL A 75 -3.46 4.03 6.01
CA VAL A 75 -4.48 3.30 5.24
C VAL A 75 -5.12 4.17 4.19
N LEU A 76 -5.36 3.60 3.02
CA LEU A 76 -6.16 4.20 1.96
C LEU A 76 -7.54 3.53 1.91
N LEU A 77 -8.61 4.31 1.75
CA LEU A 77 -9.94 3.78 1.44
C LEU A 77 -10.23 3.99 -0.05
N ASP A 78 -10.48 2.91 -0.78
CA ASP A 78 -10.96 3.01 -2.17
C ASP A 78 -12.49 2.97 -2.20
N ASP A 79 -13.07 4.15 -2.10
CA ASP A 79 -14.53 4.42 -2.09
C ASP A 79 -15.09 4.75 -3.49
N ARG A 80 -14.32 4.61 -4.55
CA ARG A 80 -14.78 4.88 -5.91
C ARG A 80 -15.92 3.95 -6.34
N ASP A 81 -16.88 4.46 -7.13
CA ASP A 81 -17.90 3.63 -7.77
C ASP A 81 -17.33 2.96 -9.04
N GLU A 82 -16.36 2.08 -8.83
CA GLU A 82 -15.67 1.34 -9.89
C GLU A 82 -15.75 -0.17 -9.65
N ARG A 83 -15.52 -0.95 -10.72
CA ARG A 83 -15.48 -2.41 -10.61
C ARG A 83 -14.33 -2.87 -9.73
N ALA A 84 -14.57 -3.85 -8.89
CA ALA A 84 -13.56 -4.39 -7.97
C ALA A 84 -12.24 -4.75 -8.68
N GLY A 85 -12.29 -5.34 -9.88
CA GLY A 85 -11.08 -5.68 -10.64
C GLY A 85 -10.24 -4.47 -11.07
N VAL A 86 -10.86 -3.30 -11.31
CA VAL A 86 -10.13 -2.04 -11.59
C VAL A 86 -9.42 -1.58 -10.32
N LYS A 87 -10.15 -1.50 -9.21
CA LYS A 87 -9.59 -1.13 -7.91
C LYS A 87 -8.41 -2.02 -7.50
N PHE A 88 -8.51 -3.34 -7.74
CA PHE A 88 -7.44 -4.29 -7.45
C PHE A 88 -6.19 -4.02 -8.28
N LYS A 89 -6.35 -3.79 -9.58
CA LYS A 89 -5.23 -3.48 -10.48
C LYS A 89 -4.58 -2.15 -10.13
N ASP A 90 -5.35 -1.15 -9.75
CA ASP A 90 -4.82 0.14 -9.32
C ASP A 90 -4.01 0.00 -8.02
N ALA A 91 -4.52 -0.76 -7.05
CA ALA A 91 -3.80 -1.05 -5.81
C ALA A 91 -2.49 -1.82 -6.06
N ASP A 92 -2.51 -2.80 -6.99
CA ASP A 92 -1.33 -3.55 -7.37
C ASP A 92 -0.32 -2.67 -8.13
N LEU A 93 -0.79 -1.79 -9.03
CA LEU A 93 0.04 -0.84 -9.77
C LEU A 93 0.76 0.14 -8.84
N ILE A 94 0.02 0.72 -7.90
CA ILE A 94 0.56 1.63 -6.87
C ILE A 94 1.51 0.87 -5.92
N GLY A 95 1.30 -0.43 -5.75
CA GLY A 95 2.15 -1.29 -4.93
C GLY A 95 1.81 -1.25 -3.44
N ILE A 96 0.54 -1.04 -3.09
CA ILE A 96 0.14 -1.07 -1.67
C ILE A 96 0.31 -2.49 -1.14
N PRO A 97 1.06 -2.69 -0.01
CA PRO A 97 1.45 -4.01 0.45
C PRO A 97 0.29 -4.94 0.78
N TYR A 98 -0.71 -4.41 1.46
CA TYR A 98 -1.85 -5.21 1.91
C TYR A 98 -3.16 -4.63 1.40
N ARG A 99 -4.01 -5.46 0.81
CA ARG A 99 -5.36 -5.08 0.38
C ARG A 99 -6.39 -5.85 1.20
N VAL A 100 -7.25 -5.12 1.90
CA VAL A 100 -8.39 -5.68 2.63
C VAL A 100 -9.63 -5.47 1.78
N THR A 101 -10.20 -6.55 1.28
CA THR A 101 -11.37 -6.51 0.39
C THR A 101 -12.66 -6.75 1.18
N VAL A 102 -13.51 -5.74 1.21
CA VAL A 102 -14.86 -5.81 1.80
C VAL A 102 -15.85 -6.17 0.70
N GLY A 103 -16.34 -7.41 0.74
CA GLY A 103 -17.22 -7.96 -0.27
C GLY A 103 -18.26 -8.92 0.34
N LYS A 104 -18.73 -9.88 -0.45
CA LYS A 104 -19.81 -10.79 -0.04
C LYS A 104 -19.53 -11.55 1.26
N LYS A 105 -18.28 -11.85 1.57
CA LYS A 105 -17.86 -12.56 2.78
C LYS A 105 -18.17 -11.82 4.08
N ILE A 106 -18.50 -10.52 3.98
CA ILE A 106 -18.89 -9.72 5.14
C ILE A 106 -20.13 -10.28 5.83
N ALA A 107 -21.00 -10.97 5.08
CA ALA A 107 -22.18 -11.64 5.63
C ALA A 107 -21.81 -12.79 6.59
N ASP A 108 -20.64 -13.38 6.39
CA ASP A 108 -20.08 -14.44 7.23
C ASP A 108 -19.08 -13.88 8.28
N GLY A 109 -19.03 -12.55 8.43
CA GLY A 109 -18.13 -11.88 9.37
C GLY A 109 -16.65 -11.92 8.97
N ALA A 110 -16.37 -12.09 7.67
CA ALA A 110 -14.99 -12.19 7.16
C ALA A 110 -14.71 -11.22 6.03
N VAL A 111 -13.44 -10.91 5.85
CA VAL A 111 -12.87 -10.12 4.74
C VAL A 111 -11.72 -10.87 4.10
N GLU A 112 -11.38 -10.52 2.86
CA GLU A 112 -10.20 -11.07 2.20
C GLU A 112 -9.01 -10.13 2.41
N LEU A 113 -7.92 -10.68 2.92
CA LEU A 113 -6.62 -10.02 3.01
C LEU A 113 -5.72 -10.55 1.89
N PHE A 114 -5.24 -9.66 1.04
CA PHE A 114 -4.28 -9.96 -0.02
C PHE A 114 -2.91 -9.35 0.29
N ASP A 115 -1.87 -10.17 0.24
CA ASP A 115 -0.47 -9.76 0.31
C ASP A 115 0.07 -9.58 -1.11
N ARG A 116 0.40 -8.34 -1.46
CA ARG A 116 0.91 -7.94 -2.79
C ARG A 116 2.24 -8.60 -3.13
N ARG A 117 3.16 -8.70 -2.18
CA ARG A 117 4.48 -9.27 -2.38
C ARG A 117 4.43 -10.78 -2.51
N ALA A 118 3.69 -11.45 -1.63
CA ALA A 118 3.56 -12.89 -1.64
C ALA A 118 2.57 -13.39 -2.71
N LYS A 119 1.73 -12.51 -3.28
CA LYS A 119 0.63 -12.82 -4.19
C LYS A 119 -0.32 -13.88 -3.62
N LYS A 120 -0.65 -13.74 -2.35
CA LYS A 120 -1.52 -14.67 -1.63
C LYS A 120 -2.69 -13.94 -1.00
N SER A 121 -3.86 -14.60 -1.06
CA SER A 121 -5.06 -14.18 -0.34
C SER A 121 -5.35 -15.13 0.80
N GLU A 122 -5.85 -14.59 1.90
CA GLU A 122 -6.41 -15.33 3.02
C GLU A 122 -7.72 -14.69 3.48
N ASP A 123 -8.64 -15.51 4.00
CA ASP A 123 -9.85 -15.02 4.63
C ASP A 123 -9.59 -14.81 6.12
N VAL A 124 -9.91 -13.62 6.60
CA VAL A 124 -9.68 -13.21 8.00
C VAL A 124 -10.99 -12.71 8.59
N LEU A 125 -11.26 -13.09 9.83
CA LEU A 125 -12.43 -12.58 10.55
C LEU A 125 -12.30 -11.06 10.80
N LEU A 126 -13.43 -10.37 10.80
CA LEU A 126 -13.49 -8.93 11.02
C LEU A 126 -12.86 -8.51 12.36
N ASP A 127 -13.02 -9.33 13.39
CA ASP A 127 -12.47 -9.04 14.71
C ASP A 127 -10.94 -9.18 14.75
N ASP A 128 -10.36 -9.96 13.84
CA ASP A 128 -8.92 -10.26 13.81
C ASP A 128 -8.15 -9.45 12.75
N ILE A 129 -8.84 -8.85 11.78
CA ILE A 129 -8.17 -8.23 10.61
C ILE A 129 -7.23 -7.09 10.99
N VAL A 130 -7.62 -6.26 11.96
CA VAL A 130 -6.80 -5.12 12.40
C VAL A 130 -5.49 -5.61 12.99
N SER A 131 -5.54 -6.55 13.92
CA SER A 131 -4.36 -7.14 14.56
C SER A 131 -3.49 -7.90 13.54
N ARG A 132 -4.11 -8.55 12.56
CA ARG A 132 -3.44 -9.28 11.49
C ARG A 132 -2.64 -8.34 10.59
N VAL A 133 -3.27 -7.27 10.07
CA VAL A 133 -2.61 -6.27 9.23
C VAL A 133 -1.51 -5.57 10.02
N GLN A 134 -1.77 -5.19 11.26
CA GLN A 134 -0.78 -4.53 12.12
C GLN A 134 0.45 -5.42 12.36
N THR A 135 0.26 -6.71 12.63
CA THR A 135 1.36 -7.66 12.79
C THR A 135 2.20 -7.75 11.51
N LEU A 136 1.54 -7.85 10.34
CA LEU A 136 2.22 -7.92 9.05
C LEU A 136 2.94 -6.61 8.71
N ALA A 137 2.31 -5.47 9.00
CA ALA A 137 2.90 -4.16 8.76
C ALA A 137 4.11 -3.88 9.67
N LEU A 138 4.13 -4.37 10.88
CA LEU A 138 5.22 -4.17 11.86
C LEU A 138 6.29 -5.27 11.81
N SER A 139 6.00 -6.45 11.23
CA SER A 139 6.99 -7.52 11.14
C SER A 139 8.19 -7.07 10.30
N GLU A 140 9.37 -7.09 10.86
CA GLU A 140 10.61 -6.90 10.12
C GLU A 140 10.83 -8.07 9.15
N ASN A 141 11.07 -7.76 7.89
CA ASN A 141 11.56 -8.70 6.89
C ASN A 141 12.95 -8.30 6.44
#